data_3898da1a85b4c459f843623861acd2e5
#
_entry.id   3898da1a85b4c459f843623861acd2e5
#
_cell.length_a   1.000
_cell.length_b   1.000
_cell.length_c   1.000
_cell.angle_alpha   90.00
_cell.angle_beta   90.00
_cell.angle_gamma   90.00
#
_symmetry.space_group_name_H-M   'P 1'
#
loop_
_entity.id
_entity.type
_entity.pdbx_description
1 polymer ?
#
loop_
_entity_poly.entity_id
_entity_poly.type
_entity_poly.pdbx_seq_one_letter_code
_entity_poly.pdbx_strand_id
1 'polypeptide(L)'
;MTTEDRPHHDDRVVLVCGPAGSGKSTYARRLARHGYVLLSFDEEAWRRGHRDHPLPAGVAGEVHAALSTRLTELVADGVPVVVDSSFWSRASRDRYRELLAPLGVRPVVHHVRTPRAVVLARLVRRRGTGPDDVLVPEDLAAAYLDGFQEPTPQEGPLRVVDGGP
;
A
#
# COMPACT_ATOMS: atom_id res chain seq x y z
N MET A 1 15.65 6.89 15.03
CA MET A 1 14.59 7.50 14.23
C MET A 1 15.11 8.83 13.68
N THR A 2 15.48 8.83 12.43
CA THR A 2 15.98 10.04 11.77
C THR A 2 14.81 11.00 11.54
N THR A 3 15.10 12.29 11.49
CA THR A 3 14.11 13.37 11.30
C THR A 3 13.29 13.21 10.01
N GLU A 4 13.73 12.34 9.10
CA GLU A 4 13.07 12.04 7.82
C GLU A 4 11.87 11.09 7.92
N ASP A 5 11.70 10.39 9.05
CA ASP A 5 10.65 9.38 9.26
C ASP A 5 9.35 9.96 9.86
N ARG A 6 9.31 11.26 10.18
CA ARG A 6 8.08 11.88 10.64
C ARG A 6 7.23 12.28 9.43
N PRO A 7 5.96 11.84 9.36
CA PRO A 7 5.05 12.40 8.38
C PRO A 7 5.02 13.91 8.54
N HIS A 8 5.17 14.64 7.43
CA HIS A 8 4.96 16.07 7.45
C HIS A 8 3.53 16.34 7.91
N HIS A 9 3.32 17.33 8.78
CA HIS A 9 2.02 17.68 9.32
C HIS A 9 0.93 17.95 8.25
N ASP A 10 1.36 18.08 6.98
CA ASP A 10 0.47 18.40 5.86
C ASP A 10 0.00 17.15 5.08
N ASP A 11 0.57 15.97 5.33
CA ASP A 11 0.21 14.74 4.62
C ASP A 11 -1.05 14.11 5.23
N ARG A 12 -2.22 14.58 4.80
CA ARG A 12 -3.52 14.07 5.30
C ARG A 12 -3.79 12.64 4.85
N VAL A 13 -3.36 12.28 3.65
CA VAL A 13 -3.49 10.93 3.10
C VAL A 13 -2.16 10.48 2.52
N VAL A 14 -1.70 9.32 2.95
CA VAL A 14 -0.50 8.65 2.44
C VAL A 14 -0.90 7.36 1.74
N LEU A 15 -0.46 7.19 0.50
CA LEU A 15 -0.58 5.93 -0.23
C LEU A 15 0.77 5.20 -0.13
N VAL A 16 0.84 4.14 0.67
CA VAL A 16 2.05 3.32 0.79
C VAL A 16 2.06 2.31 -0.35
N CYS A 17 3.09 2.38 -1.17
CA CYS A 17 3.22 1.71 -2.45
C CYS A 17 4.47 0.82 -2.46
N GLY A 18 4.35 -0.36 -3.00
CA GLY A 18 5.44 -1.31 -3.17
C GLY A 18 4.92 -2.73 -3.41
N PRO A 19 5.72 -3.61 -4.03
CA PRO A 19 5.34 -5.00 -4.23
C PRO A 19 5.21 -5.75 -2.90
N ALA A 20 4.52 -6.90 -2.92
CA ALA A 20 4.50 -7.81 -1.79
C ALA A 20 5.94 -8.15 -1.38
N GLY A 21 6.22 -8.17 -0.09
CA GLY A 21 7.57 -8.41 0.44
C GLY A 21 8.49 -7.17 0.50
N SER A 22 8.03 -6.00 0.05
CA SER A 22 8.85 -4.77 0.09
C SER A 22 8.98 -4.16 1.50
N GLY A 23 8.14 -4.56 2.45
CA GLY A 23 8.12 -3.97 3.80
C GLY A 23 7.08 -2.86 3.97
N LYS A 24 6.20 -2.66 2.98
CA LYS A 24 5.18 -1.60 3.02
C LYS A 24 4.24 -1.69 4.21
N SER A 25 3.81 -2.90 4.60
CA SER A 25 2.88 -3.07 5.73
C SER A 25 3.52 -2.72 7.07
N THR A 26 4.79 -3.07 7.28
CA THR A 26 5.57 -2.65 8.44
C THR A 26 5.68 -1.13 8.50
N TYR A 27 5.97 -0.50 7.37
CA TYR A 27 6.04 0.95 7.24
C TYR A 27 4.69 1.62 7.52
N ALA A 28 3.61 1.12 6.93
CA ALA A 28 2.26 1.64 7.12
C ALA A 28 1.81 1.57 8.59
N ARG A 29 2.11 0.46 9.29
CA ARG A 29 1.84 0.35 10.73
C ARG A 29 2.67 1.32 11.57
N ARG A 30 3.87 1.68 11.12
CA ARG A 30 4.67 2.73 11.78
C ARG A 30 3.96 4.08 11.67
N LEU A 31 3.42 4.43 10.50
CA LEU A 31 2.60 5.64 10.34
C LEU A 31 1.34 5.60 11.23
N ALA A 32 0.67 4.45 11.32
CA ALA A 32 -0.50 4.29 12.18
C ALA A 32 -0.18 4.59 13.66
N ARG A 33 1.00 4.20 14.13
CA ARG A 33 1.45 4.55 15.50
C ARG A 33 1.70 6.05 15.70
N HIS A 34 1.81 6.82 14.62
CA HIS A 34 1.96 8.28 14.64
C HIS A 34 0.64 9.03 14.36
N GLY A 35 -0.50 8.35 14.51
CA GLY A 35 -1.82 8.98 14.48
C GLY A 35 -2.61 8.81 13.18
N TYR A 36 -2.10 8.04 12.20
CA TYR A 36 -2.85 7.70 11.00
C TYR A 36 -3.80 6.52 11.24
N VAL A 37 -4.99 6.57 10.64
CA VAL A 37 -5.84 5.38 10.52
C VAL A 37 -5.32 4.55 9.35
N LEU A 38 -5.05 3.27 9.59
CA LEU A 38 -4.58 2.35 8.58
C LEU A 38 -5.73 1.66 7.85
N LEU A 39 -5.73 1.76 6.53
CA LEU A 39 -6.57 1.00 5.63
C LEU A 39 -5.67 0.05 4.82
N SER A 40 -5.75 -1.25 5.07
CA SER A 40 -4.91 -2.25 4.42
C SER A 40 -5.71 -3.11 3.45
N PHE A 41 -5.24 -3.19 2.21
CA PHE A 41 -5.80 -4.07 1.19
C PHE A 41 -5.73 -5.54 1.61
N ASP A 42 -4.58 -5.97 2.08
CA ASP A 42 -4.35 -7.37 2.47
C ASP A 42 -5.18 -7.76 3.71
N GLU A 43 -5.30 -6.87 4.69
CA GLU A 43 -6.16 -7.11 5.86
C GLU A 43 -7.64 -7.23 5.47
N GLU A 44 -8.11 -6.38 4.58
CA GLU A 44 -9.49 -6.43 4.10
C GLU A 44 -9.77 -7.70 3.29
N ALA A 45 -8.87 -8.10 2.40
CA ALA A 45 -8.96 -9.35 1.66
C ALA A 45 -8.95 -10.56 2.60
N TRP A 46 -8.05 -10.55 3.59
CA TRP A 46 -7.97 -11.61 4.61
C TRP A 46 -9.25 -11.72 5.44
N ARG A 47 -9.80 -10.60 5.89
CA ARG A 47 -11.06 -10.56 6.64
C ARG A 47 -12.23 -11.13 5.84
N ARG A 48 -12.20 -10.99 4.50
CA ARG A 48 -13.17 -11.55 3.56
C ARG A 48 -12.95 -13.04 3.28
N GLY A 49 -11.92 -13.66 3.84
CA GLY A 49 -11.61 -15.08 3.68
C GLY A 49 -10.63 -15.41 2.55
N HIS A 50 -10.04 -14.41 1.90
CA HIS A 50 -9.05 -14.63 0.84
C HIS A 50 -7.65 -14.75 1.45
N ARG A 51 -7.07 -15.94 1.36
CA ARG A 51 -5.82 -16.32 2.01
C ARG A 51 -4.64 -16.44 1.06
N ASP A 52 -4.90 -16.53 -0.24
CA ASP A 52 -3.90 -16.84 -1.26
C ASP A 52 -3.93 -15.84 -2.41
N HIS A 53 -2.83 -15.77 -3.14
CA HIS A 53 -2.74 -15.11 -4.43
C HIS A 53 -2.65 -16.14 -5.58
N PRO A 54 -3.15 -15.82 -6.78
CA PRO A 54 -3.92 -14.62 -7.12
C PRO A 54 -5.32 -14.61 -6.51
N LEU A 55 -5.85 -13.41 -6.25
CA LEU A 55 -7.23 -13.27 -5.79
C LEU A 55 -8.21 -13.71 -6.90
N PRO A 56 -9.38 -14.24 -6.53
CA PRO A 56 -10.44 -14.51 -7.51
C PRO A 56 -10.84 -13.24 -8.27
N ALA A 57 -11.31 -13.40 -9.51
CA ALA A 57 -11.75 -12.28 -10.35
C ALA A 57 -12.79 -11.42 -9.63
N GLY A 58 -12.64 -10.10 -9.71
CA GLY A 58 -13.54 -9.12 -9.08
C GLY A 58 -13.26 -8.82 -7.61
N VAL A 59 -12.58 -9.69 -6.87
CA VAL A 59 -12.32 -9.50 -5.44
C VAL A 59 -11.47 -8.26 -5.17
N ALA A 60 -10.43 -8.03 -5.95
CA ALA A 60 -9.60 -6.83 -5.81
C ALA A 60 -10.41 -5.54 -5.95
N GLY A 61 -11.33 -5.50 -6.90
CA GLY A 61 -12.25 -4.37 -7.11
C GLY A 61 -13.18 -4.16 -5.91
N GLU A 62 -13.72 -5.22 -5.33
CA GLU A 62 -14.57 -5.14 -4.14
C GLU A 62 -13.80 -4.65 -2.92
N VAL A 63 -12.57 -5.11 -2.73
CA VAL A 63 -11.70 -4.66 -1.64
C VAL A 63 -11.38 -3.17 -1.81
N HIS A 64 -10.99 -2.73 -2.99
CA HIS A 64 -10.74 -1.31 -3.27
C HIS A 64 -11.99 -0.45 -3.10
N ALA A 65 -13.16 -0.93 -3.47
CA ALA A 65 -14.42 -0.22 -3.25
C ALA A 65 -14.69 0.00 -1.76
N ALA A 66 -14.49 -1.02 -0.92
CA ALA A 66 -14.63 -0.91 0.52
C ALA A 66 -13.62 0.07 1.14
N LEU A 67 -12.35 -0.02 0.74
CA LEU A 67 -11.31 0.91 1.20
C LEU A 67 -11.62 2.35 0.77
N SER A 68 -12.09 2.56 -0.46
CA SER A 68 -12.42 3.87 -1.00
C SER A 68 -13.56 4.53 -0.23
N THR A 69 -14.62 3.78 0.09
CA THR A 69 -15.73 4.27 0.91
C THR A 69 -15.23 4.71 2.29
N ARG A 70 -14.47 3.87 2.96
CA ARG A 70 -13.95 4.18 4.29
C ARG A 70 -12.96 5.35 4.27
N LEU A 71 -12.12 5.44 3.24
CA LEU A 71 -11.17 6.52 3.06
C LEU A 71 -11.88 7.88 2.93
N THR A 72 -12.92 7.96 2.09
CA THR A 72 -13.66 9.22 1.88
C THR A 72 -14.38 9.67 3.14
N GLU A 73 -14.96 8.74 3.92
CA GLU A 73 -15.58 9.05 5.21
C GLU A 73 -14.55 9.65 6.19
N LEU A 74 -13.41 8.99 6.37
CA LEU A 74 -12.36 9.45 7.29
C LEU A 74 -11.78 10.81 6.88
N VAL A 75 -11.55 11.00 5.58
CA VAL A 75 -11.04 12.26 5.05
C VAL A 75 -12.05 13.40 5.25
N ALA A 76 -13.33 13.15 5.05
CA ALA A 76 -14.40 14.12 5.31
C ALA A 76 -14.45 14.53 6.80
N ASP A 77 -14.16 13.59 7.70
CA ASP A 77 -14.06 13.83 9.14
C ASP A 77 -12.73 14.48 9.58
N GLY A 78 -11.83 14.76 8.64
CA GLY A 78 -10.53 15.39 8.94
C GLY A 78 -9.49 14.44 9.54
N VAL A 79 -9.71 13.13 9.46
CA VAL A 79 -8.83 12.11 10.02
C VAL A 79 -7.68 11.81 9.05
N PRO A 80 -6.40 11.82 9.50
CA PRO A 80 -5.29 11.40 8.66
C PRO A 80 -5.34 9.90 8.40
N VAL A 81 -5.11 9.49 7.14
CA VAL A 81 -5.25 8.10 6.70
C VAL A 81 -4.00 7.63 5.96
N VAL A 82 -3.55 6.44 6.26
CA VAL A 82 -2.59 5.69 5.45
C VAL A 82 -3.27 4.51 4.77
N VAL A 83 -3.13 4.42 3.46
CA VAL A 83 -3.63 3.28 2.67
C VAL A 83 -2.45 2.40 2.28
N ASP A 84 -2.49 1.16 2.72
CA ASP A 84 -1.49 0.12 2.41
C ASP A 84 -2.01 -0.79 1.32
N SER A 85 -1.46 -0.65 0.12
CA SER A 85 -1.73 -1.51 -1.03
C SER A 85 -0.49 -1.55 -1.92
N SER A 86 -0.40 -2.53 -2.80
CA SER A 86 0.72 -2.58 -3.76
C SER A 86 0.80 -1.34 -4.64
N PHE A 87 -0.34 -0.79 -5.04
CA PHE A 87 -0.41 0.35 -5.98
C PHE A 87 0.52 0.15 -7.18
N TRP A 88 0.51 -1.04 -7.74
CA TRP A 88 1.47 -1.56 -8.71
C TRP A 88 1.50 -0.82 -10.05
N SER A 89 0.45 -0.09 -10.38
CA SER A 89 0.36 0.69 -11.62
C SER A 89 0.09 2.16 -11.35
N ARG A 90 0.51 3.02 -12.27
CA ARG A 90 0.13 4.42 -12.23
C ARG A 90 -1.40 4.60 -12.18
N ALA A 91 -2.13 3.84 -12.99
CA ALA A 91 -3.58 3.89 -13.02
C ALA A 91 -4.22 3.60 -11.65
N SER A 92 -3.68 2.65 -10.89
CA SER A 92 -4.16 2.35 -9.54
C SER A 92 -3.93 3.52 -8.57
N ARG A 93 -2.83 4.22 -8.70
CA ARG A 93 -2.52 5.42 -7.89
C ARG A 93 -3.38 6.62 -8.30
N ASP A 94 -3.54 6.83 -9.60
CA ASP A 94 -4.36 7.93 -10.15
C ASP A 94 -5.83 7.79 -9.73
N ARG A 95 -6.36 6.58 -9.66
CA ARG A 95 -7.72 6.33 -9.18
C ARG A 95 -7.95 6.89 -7.76
N TYR A 96 -6.99 6.74 -6.86
CA TYR A 96 -7.08 7.31 -5.51
C TYR A 96 -6.90 8.84 -5.50
N ARG A 97 -6.08 9.38 -6.40
CA ARG A 97 -5.97 10.84 -6.59
C ARG A 97 -7.28 11.45 -7.08
N GLU A 98 -7.92 10.81 -8.05
CA GLU A 98 -9.24 11.22 -8.58
C GLU A 98 -10.33 11.13 -7.53
N LEU A 99 -10.33 10.07 -6.71
CA LEU A 99 -11.26 9.88 -5.60
C LEU A 99 -11.18 11.01 -4.58
N LEU A 100 -9.99 11.49 -4.28
CA LEU A 100 -9.72 12.48 -3.24
C LEU A 100 -9.80 13.93 -3.75
N ALA A 101 -9.67 14.16 -5.04
CA ALA A 101 -9.68 15.51 -5.62
C ALA A 101 -10.93 16.32 -5.28
N PRO A 102 -12.16 15.76 -5.33
CA PRO A 102 -13.37 16.50 -4.92
C PRO A 102 -13.39 16.92 -3.44
N LEU A 103 -12.61 16.24 -2.59
CA LEU A 103 -12.45 16.55 -1.17
C LEU A 103 -11.33 17.56 -0.90
N GLY A 104 -10.69 18.08 -1.96
CA GLY A 104 -9.58 19.03 -1.83
C GLY A 104 -8.31 18.40 -1.27
N VAL A 105 -8.16 17.08 -1.33
CA VAL A 105 -7.01 16.34 -0.79
C VAL A 105 -6.17 15.76 -1.90
N ARG A 106 -4.87 16.02 -1.83
CA ARG A 106 -3.87 15.45 -2.72
C ARG A 106 -3.03 14.44 -1.94
N PRO A 107 -3.16 13.13 -2.20
CA PRO A 107 -2.40 12.13 -1.46
C PRO A 107 -0.92 12.19 -1.82
N VAL A 108 -0.08 11.84 -0.85
CA VAL A 108 1.36 11.65 -1.05
C VAL A 108 1.62 10.15 -1.18
N VAL A 109 2.35 9.77 -2.22
CA VAL A 109 2.79 8.38 -2.39
C VAL A 109 4.11 8.17 -1.63
N HIS A 110 4.12 7.22 -0.72
CA HIS A 110 5.35 6.73 -0.09
C HIS A 110 5.72 5.40 -0.74
N HIS A 111 6.73 5.43 -1.59
CA HIS A 111 7.23 4.24 -2.28
C HIS A 111 8.27 3.54 -1.42
N VAL A 112 7.90 2.38 -0.88
CA VAL A 112 8.83 1.52 -0.13
C VAL A 112 9.64 0.71 -1.13
N ARG A 113 10.87 1.15 -1.37
CA ARG A 113 11.80 0.54 -2.32
C ARG A 113 12.66 -0.50 -1.62
N THR A 114 12.69 -1.70 -2.16
CA THR A 114 13.48 -2.81 -1.64
C THR A 114 14.11 -3.58 -2.80
N PRO A 115 15.39 -3.97 -2.70
CA PRO A 115 16.04 -4.74 -3.76
C PRO A 115 15.28 -6.03 -4.07
N ARG A 116 15.18 -6.38 -5.36
CA ARG A 116 14.44 -7.57 -5.85
C ARG A 116 14.82 -8.85 -5.11
N ALA A 117 16.12 -9.08 -4.90
CA ALA A 117 16.60 -10.28 -4.20
C ALA A 117 16.07 -10.37 -2.76
N VAL A 118 15.98 -9.24 -2.07
CA VAL A 118 15.45 -9.15 -0.70
C VAL A 118 13.95 -9.42 -0.69
N VAL A 119 13.21 -8.85 -1.63
CA VAL A 119 11.77 -9.11 -1.78
C VAL A 119 11.49 -10.58 -1.98
N LEU A 120 12.19 -11.23 -2.93
CA LEU A 120 12.02 -12.65 -3.21
C LEU A 120 12.38 -13.52 -2.00
N ALA A 121 13.48 -13.22 -1.31
CA ALA A 121 13.87 -13.93 -0.10
C ALA A 121 12.82 -13.82 1.02
N ARG A 122 12.20 -12.66 1.18
CA ARG A 122 11.12 -12.46 2.17
C ARG A 122 9.88 -13.26 1.80
N LEU A 123 9.48 -13.28 0.54
CA LEU A 123 8.30 -14.02 0.06
C LEU A 123 8.44 -15.52 0.28
N VAL A 124 9.62 -16.10 0.05
CA VAL A 124 9.91 -17.52 0.29
C VAL A 124 9.73 -17.91 1.77
N ARG A 125 9.96 -16.98 2.69
CA ARG A 125 9.81 -17.22 4.14
C ARG A 125 8.38 -17.15 4.66
N ARG A 126 7.43 -16.71 3.85
CA ARG A 126 6.02 -16.58 4.26
C ARG A 126 5.41 -17.95 4.56
N ARG A 127 4.48 -17.98 5.52
CA ARG A 127 3.82 -19.19 6.03
C ARG A 127 2.30 -19.19 5.82
N GLY A 128 1.72 -18.07 5.37
CA GLY A 128 0.27 -17.94 5.21
C GLY A 128 -0.49 -17.81 6.54
N THR A 129 0.16 -17.30 7.58
CA THR A 129 -0.39 -17.23 8.93
C THR A 129 -1.18 -15.95 9.23
N GLY A 130 -1.13 -14.97 8.34
CA GLY A 130 -1.81 -13.69 8.53
C GLY A 130 -1.86 -12.86 7.26
N PRO A 131 -2.53 -11.69 7.29
CA PRO A 131 -2.72 -10.85 6.11
C PRO A 131 -1.41 -10.31 5.52
N ASP A 132 -0.38 -10.14 6.33
CA ASP A 132 0.94 -9.67 5.86
C ASP A 132 1.90 -10.83 5.54
N ASP A 133 1.43 -12.05 5.68
CA ASP A 133 2.20 -13.28 5.48
C ASP A 133 1.58 -14.19 4.41
N VAL A 134 0.74 -13.61 3.54
CA VAL A 134 0.03 -14.34 2.48
C VAL A 134 1.03 -15.00 1.53
N LEU A 135 0.76 -16.25 1.22
CA LEU A 135 1.58 -17.03 0.29
C LEU A 135 1.42 -16.50 -1.14
N VAL A 136 2.55 -16.29 -1.81
CA VAL A 136 2.61 -15.92 -3.23
C VAL A 136 3.51 -16.92 -3.94
N PRO A 137 3.01 -17.65 -4.94
CA PRO A 137 3.85 -18.55 -5.75
C PRO A 137 5.03 -17.80 -6.37
N GLU A 138 6.19 -18.47 -6.48
CA GLU A 138 7.45 -17.85 -6.91
C GLU A 138 7.36 -17.21 -8.31
N ASP A 139 6.75 -17.89 -9.26
CA ASP A 139 6.52 -17.41 -10.62
C ASP A 139 5.59 -16.18 -10.64
N LEU A 140 4.57 -16.18 -9.82
CA LEU A 140 3.65 -15.04 -9.65
C LEU A 140 4.35 -13.86 -8.98
N ALA A 141 5.19 -14.11 -7.99
CA ALA A 141 5.99 -13.06 -7.33
C ALA A 141 6.93 -12.37 -8.33
N ALA A 142 7.60 -13.15 -9.19
CA ALA A 142 8.45 -12.61 -10.24
C ALA A 142 7.64 -11.77 -11.24
N ALA A 143 6.47 -12.26 -11.67
CA ALA A 143 5.58 -11.54 -12.57
C ALA A 143 5.08 -10.22 -11.96
N TYR A 144 4.74 -10.20 -10.68
CA TYR A 144 4.35 -8.98 -9.96
C TYR A 144 5.48 -7.95 -9.91
N LEU A 145 6.71 -8.39 -9.68
CA LEU A 145 7.87 -7.49 -9.69
C LEU A 145 8.15 -6.93 -11.09
N ASP A 146 8.06 -7.75 -12.12
CA ASP A 146 8.28 -7.34 -13.51
C ASP A 146 7.18 -6.37 -14.01
N GLY A 147 5.95 -6.54 -13.55
CA GLY A 147 4.81 -5.68 -13.89
C GLY A 147 4.68 -4.43 -13.04
N PHE A 148 5.50 -4.26 -12.01
CA PHE A 148 5.41 -3.11 -11.12
C PHE A 148 5.88 -1.82 -11.80
N GLN A 149 4.98 -0.84 -11.89
CA GLN A 149 5.26 0.48 -12.43
C GLN A 149 5.68 1.42 -11.31
N GLU A 150 6.97 1.68 -11.18
CA GLU A 150 7.48 2.57 -10.14
C GLU A 150 6.83 3.96 -10.23
N PRO A 151 6.40 4.52 -9.09
CA PRO A 151 5.90 5.89 -9.08
C PRO A 151 7.00 6.89 -9.42
N THR A 152 6.60 7.98 -10.08
CA THR A 152 7.52 9.06 -10.49
C THR A 152 7.05 10.40 -9.93
N PRO A 153 7.97 11.37 -9.73
CA PRO A 153 7.61 12.71 -9.27
C PRO A 153 6.62 13.44 -10.18
N GLN A 154 6.57 13.09 -11.46
CA GLN A 154 5.65 13.67 -12.45
C GLN A 154 4.19 13.28 -12.21
N GLU A 155 3.95 12.18 -11.51
CA GLU A 155 2.58 11.75 -11.15
C GLU A 155 1.96 12.65 -10.07
N GLY A 156 2.77 13.13 -9.15
CA GLY A 156 2.33 13.86 -7.96
C GLY A 156 3.35 13.77 -6.82
N PRO A 157 2.98 14.23 -5.61
CA PRO A 157 3.88 14.17 -4.47
C PRO A 157 4.35 12.74 -4.21
N LEU A 158 5.67 12.57 -4.10
CA LEU A 158 6.32 11.27 -3.94
C LEU A 158 7.43 11.35 -2.89
N ARG A 159 7.46 10.36 -2.00
CA ARG A 159 8.59 10.08 -1.12
C ARG A 159 9.06 8.65 -1.36
N VAL A 160 10.36 8.47 -1.54
CA VAL A 160 10.97 7.15 -1.61
C VAL A 160 11.50 6.79 -0.23
N VAL A 161 11.12 5.60 0.23
CA VAL A 161 11.47 5.06 1.54
C VAL A 161 12.25 3.77 1.35
N ASP A 162 13.33 3.58 2.08
CA ASP A 162 14.09 2.33 2.07
C ASP A 162 13.31 1.24 2.82
N GLY A 163 13.09 0.12 2.16
CA GLY A 163 12.38 -1.04 2.73
C GLY A 163 13.24 -1.93 3.63
N GLY A 164 14.47 -1.52 3.87
CA GLY A 164 15.41 -2.24 4.70
C GLY A 164 16.15 -3.38 3.98
N PRO A 165 17.14 -3.96 4.63
CA PRO A 165 17.93 -5.07 4.10
C PRO A 165 17.16 -6.38 4.04
#